data_91a9fd5558145e2e6d596b1c9c138a91
#
_entry.id   91a9fd5558145e2e6d596b1c9c138a91
#
_cell.length_a   1.000
_cell.length_b   1.000
_cell.length_c   1.000
_cell.angle_alpha   90.00
_cell.angle_beta   90.00
_cell.angle_gamma   90.00
#
_symmetry.space_group_name_H-M   'P 1'
#
loop_
_entity.id
_entity.type
_entity.pdbx_description
1 polymer ?
#
loop_
_entity_poly.entity_id
_entity_poly.type
_entity_poly.pdbx_seq_one_letter_code
_entity_poly.pdbx_strand_id
1 'polypeptide(L)'
;MGGKGNSMKKNVVITVRGLQRSGNDDEPVEVISAGTYLRKDTTHYLSYEEADEDGKITKNRIKITAESIEMTKQGGVTTQMIFVPGQKQYACYETPFGELTLGMTTNYIKVTEEENELSAALRYDLEINGAHMSECELDIEVKECMAG
;
A
#
# COMPACT_ATOMS: atom_id res chain seq x y z
N MET A 1 -14.93 25.62 14.00
CA MET A 1 -14.64 25.37 13.81
C MET A 1 -14.21 24.81 13.56
N GLY A 2 -13.92 24.50 13.51
CA GLY A 2 -13.55 23.96 13.21
C GLY A 2 -13.22 23.31 12.86
N GLY A 3 -13.13 22.83 12.76
CA GLY A 3 -12.99 22.05 12.36
C GLY A 3 -12.38 21.57 11.91
N LYS A 4 -11.83 21.46 11.90
CA LYS A 4 -11.25 20.96 11.55
C LYS A 4 -11.04 19.91 11.78
N GLY A 5 -11.43 19.78 12.32
CA GLY A 5 -11.10 18.66 12.74
C GLY A 5 -11.15 17.43 12.09
N ASN A 6 -11.50 17.32 11.42
CA ASN A 6 -11.49 16.30 10.60
C ASN A 6 -10.36 15.37 10.71
N SER A 7 -9.49 15.47 11.62
CA SER A 7 -8.34 14.60 11.74
C SER A 7 -8.52 13.50 12.76
N MET A 8 -9.71 12.95 12.88
CA MET A 8 -9.92 11.85 13.83
C MET A 8 -9.47 10.54 13.23
N LYS A 9 -8.59 9.86 13.95
CA LYS A 9 -8.19 8.51 13.58
C LYS A 9 -9.30 7.53 13.91
N LYS A 10 -9.54 6.62 12.98
CA LYS A 10 -10.50 5.56 13.18
C LYS A 10 -9.80 4.23 13.18
N ASN A 11 -10.31 3.30 13.96
CA ASN A 11 -9.83 1.93 13.91
C ASN A 11 -10.50 1.24 12.73
N VAL A 12 -9.68 0.59 11.93
CA VAL A 12 -10.14 -0.01 10.68
C VAL A 12 -9.53 -1.39 10.52
N VAL A 13 -10.11 -2.16 9.61
CA VAL A 13 -9.50 -3.38 9.11
C VAL A 13 -8.99 -3.06 7.71
N ILE A 14 -7.71 -3.30 7.49
CA ILE A 14 -7.04 -3.01 6.23
C ILE A 14 -6.71 -4.35 5.57
N THR A 15 -7.17 -4.53 4.34
CA THR A 15 -6.84 -5.70 3.55
C THR A 15 -5.99 -5.24 2.37
N VAL A 16 -4.81 -5.81 2.22
CA VAL A 16 -3.93 -5.52 1.09
C VAL A 16 -3.74 -6.84 0.35
N ARG A 17 -4.14 -6.85 -0.91
CA ARG A 17 -4.06 -8.04 -1.74
C ARG A 17 -3.21 -7.74 -2.96
N GLY A 18 -2.14 -8.50 -3.12
CA GLY A 18 -1.22 -8.32 -4.23
C GLY A 18 -1.17 -9.53 -5.11
N LEU A 19 -1.01 -9.31 -6.41
CA LEU A 19 -0.85 -10.37 -7.39
C LEU A 19 0.24 -9.96 -8.36
N GLN A 20 1.24 -10.84 -8.54
CA GLN A 20 2.25 -10.68 -9.58
C GLN A 20 1.94 -11.66 -10.70
N ARG A 21 1.81 -11.14 -11.91
CA ARG A 21 1.54 -11.98 -13.08
C ARG A 21 2.84 -12.23 -13.81
N SER A 22 3.51 -13.30 -13.43
CA SER A 22 4.81 -13.60 -14.01
C SER A 22 4.88 -15.00 -14.61
N GLY A 23 3.81 -15.78 -14.53
CA GLY A 23 3.84 -17.13 -15.03
C GLY A 23 2.53 -17.86 -14.84
N ASN A 24 2.61 -19.21 -14.72
CA ASN A 24 1.43 -20.04 -14.74
C ASN A 24 0.76 -20.25 -13.39
N ASP A 25 1.47 -20.00 -12.30
CA ASP A 25 0.94 -20.29 -10.97
C ASP A 25 0.85 -19.02 -10.15
N ASP A 26 0.24 -18.00 -10.72
CA ASP A 26 0.10 -16.71 -10.05
C ASP A 26 -0.90 -16.83 -8.92
N GLU A 27 -0.43 -16.63 -7.69
CA GLU A 27 -1.28 -16.68 -6.51
C GLU A 27 -1.26 -15.33 -5.81
N PRO A 28 -2.43 -14.81 -5.45
CA PRO A 28 -2.46 -13.56 -4.72
C PRO A 28 -1.96 -13.75 -3.29
N VAL A 29 -1.31 -12.72 -2.77
CA VAL A 29 -0.92 -12.66 -1.37
C VAL A 29 -1.83 -11.65 -0.71
N GLU A 30 -2.46 -12.06 0.39
CA GLU A 30 -3.40 -11.19 1.09
C GLU A 30 -2.96 -11.02 2.52
N VAL A 31 -2.95 -9.77 2.98
CA VAL A 31 -2.65 -9.43 4.37
C VAL A 31 -3.85 -8.68 4.91
N ILE A 32 -4.36 -9.13 6.05
CA ILE A 32 -5.48 -8.50 6.73
C ILE A 32 -4.97 -8.04 8.09
N SER A 33 -5.08 -6.75 8.35
CA SER A 33 -4.53 -6.18 9.58
C SER A 33 -5.49 -5.19 10.21
N ALA A 34 -5.50 -5.16 11.52
CA ALA A 34 -6.10 -4.04 12.24
C ALA A 34 -5.15 -2.86 12.09
N GLY A 35 -5.71 -1.70 11.87
CA GLY A 35 -4.88 -0.51 11.71
C GLY A 35 -5.67 0.74 11.99
N THR A 36 -5.12 1.87 11.59
CA THR A 36 -5.77 3.15 11.77
C THR A 36 -5.91 3.86 10.44
N TYR A 37 -6.94 4.67 10.36
CA TYR A 37 -7.26 5.46 9.19
C TYR A 37 -7.46 6.91 9.61
N LEU A 38 -6.88 7.80 8.83
CA LEU A 38 -7.04 9.22 9.05
C LEU A 38 -7.26 9.87 7.69
N ARG A 39 -8.29 10.70 7.60
CA ARG A 39 -8.51 11.49 6.40
C ARG A 39 -8.18 12.94 6.69
N LYS A 40 -7.42 13.56 5.81
CA LYS A 40 -7.11 14.96 5.90
C LYS A 40 -7.33 15.59 4.53
N ASP A 41 -8.32 16.47 4.43
CA ASP A 41 -8.78 17.00 3.14
C ASP A 41 -9.20 15.86 2.21
N THR A 42 -8.52 15.66 1.11
CA THR A 42 -8.84 14.59 0.16
C THR A 42 -7.82 13.46 0.22
N THR A 43 -6.95 13.47 1.22
CA THR A 43 -5.90 12.47 1.36
C THR A 43 -6.25 11.48 2.45
N HIS A 44 -6.02 10.21 2.16
CA HIS A 44 -6.27 9.11 3.09
C HIS A 44 -4.95 8.57 3.60
N TYR A 45 -4.85 8.40 4.92
CA TYR A 45 -3.65 7.88 5.56
C TYR A 45 -3.98 6.61 6.30
N LEU A 46 -3.28 5.53 5.97
CA LEU A 46 -3.45 4.24 6.62
C LEU A 46 -2.17 3.88 7.34
N SER A 47 -2.30 3.21 8.48
CA SER A 47 -1.16 2.77 9.26
C SER A 47 -1.47 1.41 9.87
N TYR A 48 -0.54 0.47 9.74
CA TYR A 48 -0.68 -0.84 10.36
C TYR A 48 0.71 -1.45 10.55
N GLU A 49 0.78 -2.48 11.38
CA GLU A 49 2.04 -3.15 11.68
C GLU A 49 1.96 -4.63 11.28
N GLU A 50 3.10 -5.15 10.85
CA GLU A 50 3.26 -6.56 10.56
C GLU A 50 4.41 -7.11 11.40
N ALA A 51 4.28 -8.36 11.84
CA ALA A 51 5.36 -9.04 12.53
C ALA A 51 5.85 -10.19 11.65
N ASP A 52 7.16 -10.33 11.52
CA ASP A 52 7.71 -11.47 10.78
C ASP A 52 7.85 -12.67 11.72
N GLU A 53 8.39 -13.76 11.17
CA GLU A 53 8.52 -15.00 11.93
C GLU A 53 9.39 -14.85 13.18
N ASP A 54 10.32 -13.92 13.15
CA ASP A 54 11.20 -13.67 14.27
C ASP A 54 10.63 -12.65 15.25
N GLY A 55 9.40 -12.19 15.00
CA GLY A 55 8.78 -11.18 15.84
C GLY A 55 9.20 -9.77 15.55
N LYS A 56 9.98 -9.54 14.50
CA LYS A 56 10.40 -8.21 14.13
C LYS A 56 9.25 -7.45 13.50
N ILE A 57 9.04 -6.22 13.95
CA ILE A 57 7.90 -5.42 13.54
C ILE A 57 8.28 -4.54 12.36
N THR A 58 7.43 -4.52 11.36
CA THR A 58 7.52 -3.57 10.25
C THR A 58 6.29 -2.67 10.31
N LYS A 59 6.53 -1.37 10.35
CA LYS A 59 5.46 -0.37 10.32
C LYS A 59 5.15 -0.01 8.88
N ASN A 60 3.89 -0.09 8.54
CA ASN A 60 3.41 0.20 7.19
C ASN A 60 2.56 1.45 7.21
N ARG A 61 2.81 2.35 6.27
CA ARG A 61 2.00 3.54 6.06
C ARG A 61 1.63 3.62 4.60
N ILE A 62 0.37 3.92 4.34
CA ILE A 62 -0.11 4.07 2.98
C ILE A 62 -0.82 5.41 2.88
N LYS A 63 -0.40 6.23 1.93
CA LYS A 63 -1.02 7.51 1.66
C LYS A 63 -1.70 7.43 0.31
N ILE A 64 -3.00 7.68 0.28
CA ILE A 64 -3.80 7.54 -0.94
C ILE A 64 -4.44 8.87 -1.28
N THR A 65 -4.19 9.32 -2.50
CA THR A 65 -4.91 10.45 -3.09
C THR A 65 -5.61 9.95 -4.36
N ALA A 66 -6.37 10.81 -5.01
CA ALA A 66 -7.01 10.44 -6.28
C ALA A 66 -5.97 10.14 -7.37
N GLU A 67 -4.74 10.65 -7.22
CA GLU A 67 -3.74 10.59 -8.28
C GLU A 67 -2.45 9.88 -7.89
N SER A 68 -2.35 9.38 -6.65
CA SER A 68 -1.11 8.73 -6.23
C SER A 68 -1.34 7.82 -5.04
N ILE A 69 -0.46 6.83 -4.91
CA ILE A 69 -0.39 5.97 -3.74
C ILE A 69 1.07 5.92 -3.32
N GLU A 70 1.35 6.21 -2.05
CA GLU A 70 2.68 6.08 -1.48
C GLU A 70 2.64 5.04 -0.38
N MET A 71 3.56 4.09 -0.45
CA MET A 71 3.65 3.03 0.55
C MET A 71 5.02 3.08 1.20
N THR A 72 5.05 3.20 2.51
CA THR A 72 6.30 3.25 3.27
C THR A 72 6.34 2.11 4.26
N LYS A 73 7.44 1.39 4.27
CA LYS A 73 7.70 0.32 5.25
C LYS A 73 8.95 0.66 6.04
N GLN A 74 8.90 0.47 7.34
CA GLN A 74 10.06 0.69 8.21
C GLN A 74 10.13 -0.42 9.25
N GLY A 75 11.29 -1.06 9.33
CA GLY A 75 11.52 -2.12 10.30
C GLY A 75 12.24 -3.29 9.67
N GLY A 76 11.61 -4.47 9.72
CA GLY A 76 12.20 -5.67 9.12
C GLY A 76 12.46 -5.51 7.64
N VAL A 77 11.59 -4.78 6.96
CA VAL A 77 11.78 -4.35 5.58
C VAL A 77 11.70 -2.84 5.58
N THR A 78 12.58 -2.18 4.84
CA THR A 78 12.56 -0.73 4.73
C THR A 78 12.50 -0.35 3.26
N THR A 79 11.46 0.38 2.89
CA THR A 79 11.29 0.87 1.52
C THR A 79 10.25 1.97 1.48
N GLN A 80 10.31 2.76 0.42
CA GLN A 80 9.29 3.74 0.09
C GLN A 80 8.97 3.61 -1.39
N MET A 81 7.72 3.32 -1.71
CA MET A 81 7.27 3.16 -3.08
C MET A 81 6.22 4.20 -3.39
N ILE A 82 6.38 4.85 -4.53
CA ILE A 82 5.46 5.91 -4.97
C ILE A 82 4.90 5.51 -6.31
N PHE A 83 3.58 5.57 -6.43
CA PHE A 83 2.87 5.20 -7.65
C PHE A 83 2.07 6.39 -8.14
N VAL A 84 2.38 6.85 -9.35
CA VAL A 84 1.67 7.95 -10.02
C VAL A 84 1.36 7.49 -11.44
N PRO A 85 0.08 7.49 -11.86
CA PRO A 85 -0.27 6.97 -13.19
C PRO A 85 0.53 7.64 -14.29
N GLY A 86 1.02 6.81 -15.21
CA GLY A 86 1.81 7.27 -16.34
C GLY A 86 3.26 7.58 -16.03
N GLN A 87 3.70 7.39 -14.78
CA GLN A 87 5.07 7.70 -14.39
C GLN A 87 5.80 6.45 -13.95
N LYS A 88 7.11 6.47 -14.15
CA LYS A 88 7.99 5.43 -13.64
C LYS A 88 8.75 5.99 -12.45
N GLN A 89 8.67 5.28 -11.33
CA GLN A 89 9.35 5.67 -10.10
C GLN A 89 10.30 4.56 -9.69
N TYR A 90 11.36 4.93 -8.99
CA TYR A 90 12.33 3.96 -8.52
C TYR A 90 12.31 3.92 -7.00
N ALA A 91 12.51 2.73 -6.45
CA ALA A 91 12.59 2.54 -5.00
C ALA A 91 13.75 1.63 -4.68
N CYS A 92 14.36 1.86 -3.53
CA CYS A 92 15.36 0.96 -3.00
C CYS A 92 14.67 0.07 -1.98
N TYR A 93 14.81 -1.23 -2.14
CA TYR A 93 14.18 -2.20 -1.27
C TYR A 93 15.28 -2.91 -0.49
N GLU A 94 15.41 -2.56 0.78
CA GLU A 94 16.46 -3.13 1.62
C GLU A 94 15.97 -4.40 2.26
N THR A 95 16.75 -5.47 2.06
CA THR A 95 16.46 -6.76 2.65
C THR A 95 17.69 -7.25 3.41
N PRO A 96 17.54 -8.26 4.27
CA PRO A 96 18.72 -8.86 4.93
C PRO A 96 19.74 -9.43 3.96
N PHE A 97 19.35 -9.67 2.72
CA PHE A 97 20.23 -10.26 1.70
C PHE A 97 20.82 -9.21 0.76
N GLY A 98 20.56 -7.93 0.99
CA GLY A 98 21.08 -6.86 0.17
C GLY A 98 19.99 -5.94 -0.34
N GLU A 99 20.40 -4.99 -1.17
CA GLU A 99 19.48 -4.01 -1.74
C GLU A 99 19.04 -4.38 -3.13
N LEU A 100 17.78 -4.13 -3.42
CA LEU A 100 17.24 -4.26 -4.76
C LEU A 100 16.75 -2.91 -5.23
N THR A 101 16.99 -2.59 -6.50
CA THR A 101 16.42 -1.39 -7.11
C THR A 101 15.15 -1.79 -7.85
N LEU A 102 14.03 -1.24 -7.41
CA LEU A 102 12.74 -1.51 -8.02
C LEU A 102 12.35 -0.36 -8.92
N GLY A 103 11.87 -0.68 -10.11
CA GLY A 103 11.27 0.30 -11.01
C GLY A 103 9.80 -0.04 -11.16
N MET A 104 8.93 0.93 -10.88
CA MET A 104 7.50 0.73 -10.97
C MET A 104 6.91 1.72 -11.96
N THR A 105 6.35 1.21 -13.04
CA THR A 105 5.61 2.04 -14.00
C THR A 105 4.14 1.84 -13.74
N THR A 106 3.48 2.88 -13.25
CA THR A 106 2.08 2.79 -12.85
C THR A 106 1.17 2.96 -14.06
N ASN A 107 0.31 1.96 -14.25
CA ASN A 107 -0.64 1.98 -15.37
C ASN A 107 -1.90 2.72 -15.01
N TYR A 108 -2.49 2.44 -13.84
CA TYR A 108 -3.61 3.23 -13.36
C TYR A 108 -3.84 3.03 -11.87
N ILE A 109 -4.57 3.97 -11.31
CA ILE A 109 -5.04 3.93 -9.92
C ILE A 109 -6.52 4.27 -9.96
N LYS A 110 -7.31 3.49 -9.22
CA LYS A 110 -8.74 3.77 -9.09
C LYS A 110 -9.08 3.76 -7.61
N VAL A 111 -9.58 4.89 -7.11
CA VAL A 111 -9.96 5.04 -5.71
C VAL A 111 -11.48 5.17 -5.64
N THR A 112 -12.10 4.36 -4.80
CA THR A 112 -13.54 4.39 -4.59
C THR A 112 -13.81 4.62 -3.11
N GLU A 113 -14.55 5.67 -2.82
CA GLU A 113 -14.86 6.02 -1.44
C GLU A 113 -16.35 5.87 -1.21
N GLU A 114 -16.71 5.08 -0.20
CA GLU A 114 -18.10 4.90 0.21
C GLU A 114 -18.20 5.24 1.70
N GLU A 115 -19.40 5.18 2.23
CA GLU A 115 -19.65 5.72 3.55
C GLU A 115 -18.74 5.16 4.63
N ASN A 116 -18.53 3.85 4.66
CA ASN A 116 -17.69 3.21 5.68
C ASN A 116 -16.61 2.35 5.07
N GLU A 117 -16.30 2.58 3.81
CA GLU A 117 -15.33 1.79 3.06
C GLU A 117 -14.53 2.64 2.12
N LEU A 118 -13.26 2.29 2.00
CA LEU A 118 -12.38 2.88 1.01
C LEU A 118 -11.73 1.74 0.25
N SER A 119 -11.70 1.85 -1.07
CA SER A 119 -11.02 0.86 -1.90
C SER A 119 -10.08 1.56 -2.86
N ALA A 120 -8.91 0.99 -3.05
CA ALA A 120 -7.96 1.50 -4.04
C ALA A 120 -7.41 0.34 -4.84
N ALA A 121 -7.44 0.49 -6.15
CA ALA A 121 -6.88 -0.50 -7.07
C ALA A 121 -5.70 0.13 -7.77
N LEU A 122 -4.59 -0.60 -7.83
CA LEU A 122 -3.34 -0.13 -8.42
C LEU A 122 -2.83 -1.20 -9.36
N ARG A 123 -2.43 -0.80 -10.58
CA ARG A 123 -1.84 -1.70 -11.57
C ARG A 123 -0.54 -1.10 -12.05
N TYR A 124 0.53 -1.89 -12.01
CA TYR A 124 1.85 -1.38 -12.39
C TYR A 124 2.73 -2.51 -12.93
N ASP A 125 3.74 -2.10 -13.68
CA ASP A 125 4.80 -3.00 -14.15
C ASP A 125 5.99 -2.87 -13.23
N LEU A 126 6.58 -4.00 -12.89
CA LEU A 126 7.70 -4.07 -11.96
C LEU A 126 8.97 -4.47 -12.67
N GLU A 127 10.04 -3.69 -12.43
CA GLU A 127 11.40 -4.05 -12.83
C GLU A 127 12.23 -4.23 -11.58
N ILE A 128 13.15 -5.19 -11.63
CA ILE A 128 14.13 -5.38 -10.56
C ILE A 128 15.49 -5.29 -11.19
N ASN A 129 16.30 -4.33 -10.70
CA ASN A 129 17.65 -4.08 -11.20
C ASN A 129 17.67 -3.90 -12.73
N GLY A 130 16.65 -3.22 -13.25
CA GLY A 130 16.57 -2.90 -14.67
C GLY A 130 15.92 -3.94 -15.56
N ALA A 131 15.59 -5.11 -15.02
CA ALA A 131 14.97 -6.17 -15.80
C ALA A 131 13.48 -6.25 -15.49
N HIS A 132 12.64 -6.29 -16.53
CA HIS A 132 11.20 -6.44 -16.35
C HIS A 132 10.88 -7.79 -15.71
N MET A 133 10.12 -7.76 -14.64
CA MET A 133 9.79 -8.98 -13.89
C MET A 133 8.34 -9.39 -14.05
N SER A 134 7.40 -8.45 -13.90
CA SER A 134 6.00 -8.85 -13.85
C SER A 134 5.08 -7.64 -13.96
N GLU A 135 3.82 -7.95 -14.29
CA GLU A 135 2.73 -7.00 -14.11
C GLU A 135 2.14 -7.25 -12.74
N CYS A 136 1.90 -6.19 -12.00
CA CYS A 136 1.46 -6.29 -10.62
C CYS A 136 0.11 -5.63 -10.42
N GLU A 137 -0.72 -6.29 -9.61
CA GLU A 137 -2.01 -5.76 -9.17
C GLU A 137 -1.96 -5.63 -7.66
N LEU A 138 -2.39 -4.50 -7.16
CA LEU A 138 -2.50 -4.28 -5.73
C LEU A 138 -3.86 -3.70 -5.44
N ASP A 139 -4.59 -4.35 -4.54
CA ASP A 139 -5.90 -3.88 -4.13
C ASP A 139 -5.86 -3.64 -2.62
N ILE A 140 -6.32 -2.46 -2.22
CA ILE A 140 -6.36 -2.06 -0.81
C ILE A 140 -7.81 -1.83 -0.45
N GLU A 141 -8.26 -2.45 0.64
CA GLU A 141 -9.61 -2.30 1.14
C GLU A 141 -9.55 -1.88 2.59
N VAL A 142 -10.32 -0.86 2.93
CA VAL A 142 -10.37 -0.34 4.29
C VAL A 142 -11.81 -0.34 4.74
N LYS A 143 -12.08 -1.03 5.85
CA LYS A 143 -13.41 -1.07 6.43
C LYS A 143 -13.36 -0.61 7.87
N GLU A 144 -14.31 0.22 8.24
CA GLU A 144 -14.39 0.70 9.61
C GLU A 144 -14.69 -0.45 10.56
N CYS A 145 -13.99 -0.46 11.70
CA CYS A 145 -14.31 -1.43 12.73
C CYS A 145 -15.62 -1.04 13.36
N MET A 146 -16.61 -1.91 13.23
CA MET A 146 -17.87 -1.72 13.89
C MET A 146 -17.69 -2.19 15.32
N ALA A 147 -17.57 -1.26 16.23
CA ALA A 147 -17.55 -1.60 17.63
C ALA A 147 -18.93 -2.15 17.94
N GLY A 148 -18.98 -3.40 18.17
CA GLY A 148 -20.22 -4.12 18.37
C GLY A 148 -21.07 -3.63 19.51
#